data_9876b22b64e7e0435488b505a9bd70da
#
_entry.id   9876b22b64e7e0435488b505a9bd70da
#
_cell.length_a   1.000
_cell.length_b   1.000
_cell.length_c   1.000
_cell.angle_alpha   90.00
_cell.angle_beta   90.00
_cell.angle_gamma   90.00
#
_symmetry.space_group_name_H-M   'P 1'
#
loop_
_entity.id
_entity.type
_entity.pdbx_description
1 polymer ?
#
loop_
_entity_poly.entity_id
_entity_poly.type
_entity_poly.pdbx_seq_one_letter_code
_entity_poly.pdbx_strand_id
1 'polypeptide(L)'
;MATEYKVSLDKVIKELSLKTVYMPVDASTIDIVSADIDRPGLELTGYLDFFDSTRIMILGYTEYSYLNRFGAEQQHHVLNAIFSLGPPAVIITRDMRPSNPLLIAAEECDVPILVTSETTSELSVNLISYLNNVLAPRITRHGVLVEVYGEGCLITGDSGVGKSETAIELIKRGHRLVADDAVEIRRTSKNTLVGTSPENIRHFIELRGIGIINARRIFGMGAIKQSEKIDMVINMELWDPNRAYDRMGLDSEYTEILGVDVPVTTIPVRPGRNLSMIIEVAAMNNRQKKMGYNAAMELLENLGMSVEEEHVQNIKVDAGLGE
;
A
#
# COMPACT_ATOMS: atom_id res chain seq x y z
N MET A 1 15.38 5.72 11.59
CA MET A 1 14.75 6.93 10.99
C MET A 1 13.73 6.42 9.99
N ALA A 2 12.46 6.80 10.11
CA ALA A 2 11.46 6.44 9.12
C ALA A 2 11.88 7.05 7.78
N THR A 3 11.95 6.25 6.73
CA THR A 3 12.24 6.75 5.37
C THR A 3 11.03 7.56 4.93
N GLU A 4 11.20 8.86 4.79
CA GLU A 4 10.15 9.75 4.33
C GLU A 4 10.01 9.56 2.81
N TYR A 5 8.87 9.00 2.39
CA TYR A 5 8.60 8.78 0.98
C TYR A 5 8.11 10.08 0.34
N LYS A 6 8.60 10.35 -0.86
CA LYS A 6 8.27 11.57 -1.60
C LYS A 6 7.95 11.25 -3.06
N VAL A 7 7.14 12.09 -3.66
CA VAL A 7 6.82 12.05 -5.08
C VAL A 7 7.00 13.45 -5.68
N SER A 8 7.59 13.55 -6.86
CA SER A 8 7.76 14.83 -7.53
C SER A 8 6.45 15.34 -8.12
N LEU A 9 6.28 16.67 -8.13
CA LEU A 9 5.05 17.34 -8.61
C LEU A 9 4.74 17.04 -10.08
N ASP A 10 5.76 16.81 -10.93
CA ASP A 10 5.56 16.42 -12.34
C ASP A 10 4.79 15.11 -12.49
N LYS A 11 5.00 14.14 -11.57
CA LYS A 11 4.26 12.87 -11.54
C LYS A 11 2.81 13.08 -11.13
N VAL A 12 2.56 13.97 -10.15
CA VAL A 12 1.19 14.35 -9.74
C VAL A 12 0.45 15.02 -10.90
N ILE A 13 1.12 15.97 -11.58
CA ILE A 13 0.57 16.66 -12.77
C ILE A 13 0.18 15.66 -13.86
N LYS A 14 1.05 14.71 -14.15
CA LYS A 14 0.84 13.68 -15.17
C LYS A 14 -0.32 12.75 -14.83
N GLU A 15 -0.34 12.23 -13.59
CA GLU A 15 -1.34 11.27 -13.15
C GLU A 15 -2.74 11.87 -13.16
N LEU A 16 -2.88 13.09 -12.65
CA LEU A 16 -4.17 13.77 -12.54
C LEU A 16 -4.48 14.66 -13.75
N SER A 17 -3.65 14.63 -14.81
CA SER A 17 -3.83 15.43 -16.03
C SER A 17 -4.04 16.92 -15.75
N LEU A 18 -3.28 17.48 -14.80
CA LEU A 18 -3.39 18.88 -14.40
C LEU A 18 -2.76 19.79 -15.45
N LYS A 19 -3.37 20.96 -15.67
CA LYS A 19 -2.86 22.00 -16.56
C LYS A 19 -1.99 22.98 -15.76
N THR A 20 -0.78 23.23 -16.19
CA THR A 20 0.11 24.21 -15.57
C THR A 20 -0.24 25.62 -16.07
N VAL A 21 -0.43 26.55 -15.14
CA VAL A 21 -0.62 27.98 -15.41
C VAL A 21 0.63 28.78 -15.09
N TYR A 22 1.21 28.51 -13.90
CA TYR A 22 2.48 29.10 -13.46
C TYR A 22 3.34 28.02 -12.82
N MET A 23 4.64 28.03 -13.14
CA MET A 23 5.62 27.09 -12.61
C MET A 23 6.97 27.81 -12.46
N PRO A 24 7.40 28.12 -11.23
CA PRO A 24 8.61 28.90 -10.98
C PRO A 24 9.90 28.12 -11.25
N VAL A 25 9.86 26.79 -11.02
CA VAL A 25 11.00 25.88 -11.18
C VAL A 25 10.53 24.59 -11.86
N ASP A 26 11.44 23.71 -12.25
CA ASP A 26 11.08 22.42 -12.82
C ASP A 26 10.23 21.59 -11.81
N ALA A 27 9.06 21.18 -12.23
CA ALA A 27 8.12 20.40 -11.40
C ALA A 27 8.73 19.09 -10.87
N SER A 28 9.75 18.55 -11.53
CA SER A 28 10.48 17.36 -11.08
C SER A 28 11.32 17.60 -9.82
N THR A 29 11.61 18.86 -9.49
CA THR A 29 12.38 19.26 -8.30
C THR A 29 11.53 19.56 -7.08
N ILE A 30 10.20 19.65 -7.24
CA ILE A 30 9.27 19.93 -6.15
C ILE A 30 8.79 18.60 -5.56
N ASP A 31 9.18 18.33 -4.34
CA ASP A 31 8.83 17.11 -3.62
C ASP A 31 7.51 17.26 -2.85
N ILE A 32 6.59 16.35 -3.07
CA ILE A 32 5.35 16.20 -2.28
C ILE A 32 5.59 15.08 -1.27
N VAL A 33 5.40 15.39 0.00
CA VAL A 33 5.68 14.46 1.13
C VAL A 33 4.43 14.15 1.96
N SER A 34 3.34 14.90 1.77
CA SER A 34 2.07 14.71 2.47
C SER A 34 0.99 14.18 1.55
N ALA A 35 0.23 13.18 2.01
CA ALA A 35 -0.97 12.72 1.32
C ALA A 35 -2.22 13.56 1.67
N ASP A 36 -2.13 14.35 2.73
CA ASP A 36 -3.18 15.27 3.11
C ASP A 36 -3.19 16.48 2.16
N ILE A 37 -4.37 17.04 1.98
CA ILE A 37 -4.59 18.24 1.18
C ILE A 37 -5.05 19.39 2.09
N ASP A 38 -4.83 20.61 1.64
CA ASP A 38 -5.35 21.80 2.28
C ASP A 38 -6.48 22.44 1.45
N ARG A 39 -7.55 22.87 2.14
CA ARG A 39 -8.64 23.67 1.57
C ARG A 39 -8.81 24.92 2.41
N PRO A 40 -8.19 26.02 2.03
CA PRO A 40 -8.10 27.19 2.88
C PRO A 40 -9.49 27.76 3.17
N GLY A 41 -9.89 27.68 4.43
CA GLY A 41 -11.14 28.25 4.93
C GLY A 41 -10.84 29.42 5.86
N LEU A 42 -10.31 29.13 7.04
CA LEU A 42 -9.90 30.12 8.03
C LEU A 42 -8.65 30.88 7.57
N GLU A 43 -7.78 30.26 6.82
CA GLU A 43 -6.56 30.83 6.28
C GLU A 43 -6.88 32.07 5.42
N LEU A 44 -7.98 32.04 4.66
CA LEU A 44 -8.46 33.19 3.86
C LEU A 44 -8.95 34.36 4.73
N THR A 45 -9.16 34.15 6.02
CA THR A 45 -9.49 35.21 6.98
C THR A 45 -8.26 35.75 7.73
N GLY A 46 -7.07 35.19 7.45
CA GLY A 46 -5.81 35.59 8.09
C GLY A 46 -5.42 34.74 9.28
N TYR A 47 -6.14 33.64 9.57
CA TYR A 47 -5.77 32.70 10.64
C TYR A 47 -4.86 31.60 10.11
N LEU A 48 -3.55 31.75 10.35
CA LEU A 48 -2.49 30.91 9.76
C LEU A 48 -1.74 30.04 10.77
N ASP A 49 -2.14 30.04 12.04
CA ASP A 49 -1.42 29.39 13.14
C ASP A 49 -1.23 27.86 12.96
N PHE A 50 -2.11 27.23 12.20
CA PHE A 50 -2.09 25.78 11.96
C PHE A 50 -1.93 25.42 10.48
N PHE A 51 -1.44 26.36 9.66
CA PHE A 51 -1.17 26.08 8.25
C PHE A 51 -0.04 25.07 8.10
N ASP A 52 -0.28 24.04 7.29
CA ASP A 52 0.69 23.00 7.00
C ASP A 52 1.23 23.16 5.57
N SER A 53 2.42 23.74 5.46
CA SER A 53 3.10 24.00 4.19
C SER A 53 3.53 22.76 3.42
N THR A 54 3.35 21.54 3.96
CA THR A 54 3.66 20.30 3.25
C THR A 54 2.52 19.82 2.37
N ARG A 55 1.33 20.42 2.49
CA ARG A 55 0.10 20.00 1.80
C ARG A 55 -0.12 20.75 0.50
N ILE A 56 -0.59 20.03 -0.53
CA ILE A 56 -1.10 20.68 -1.75
C ILE A 56 -2.40 21.40 -1.40
N MET A 57 -2.47 22.68 -1.78
CA MET A 57 -3.65 23.51 -1.57
C MET A 57 -4.64 23.38 -2.72
N ILE A 58 -5.93 23.27 -2.42
CA ILE A 58 -7.02 23.23 -3.41
C ILE A 58 -7.93 24.45 -3.25
N LEU A 59 -8.09 25.21 -4.31
CA LEU A 59 -9.04 26.30 -4.39
C LEU A 59 -10.25 25.88 -5.23
N GLY A 60 -11.39 25.72 -4.55
CA GLY A 60 -12.66 25.43 -5.18
C GLY A 60 -13.52 26.66 -5.39
N TYR A 61 -14.77 26.43 -5.83
CA TYR A 61 -15.73 27.52 -6.09
C TYR A 61 -16.04 28.35 -4.83
N THR A 62 -16.09 27.73 -3.66
CA THR A 62 -16.40 28.39 -2.39
C THR A 62 -15.30 29.36 -2.00
N GLU A 63 -14.06 28.90 -2.02
CA GLU A 63 -12.85 29.65 -1.68
C GLU A 63 -12.68 30.82 -2.66
N TYR A 64 -12.88 30.56 -3.94
CA TYR A 64 -12.80 31.57 -4.99
C TYR A 64 -13.91 32.61 -4.89
N SER A 65 -15.15 32.18 -4.60
CA SER A 65 -16.28 33.09 -4.39
C SER A 65 -16.07 34.01 -3.18
N TYR A 66 -15.43 33.48 -2.12
CA TYR A 66 -15.08 34.26 -0.95
C TYR A 66 -14.02 35.30 -1.27
N LEU A 67 -12.94 34.91 -1.95
CA LEU A 67 -11.87 35.84 -2.38
C LEU A 67 -12.42 36.98 -3.26
N ASN A 68 -13.35 36.68 -4.16
CA ASN A 68 -13.95 37.68 -5.06
C ASN A 68 -14.80 38.74 -4.33
N ARG A 69 -15.02 38.62 -3.01
CA ARG A 69 -15.67 39.66 -2.19
C ARG A 69 -14.72 40.80 -1.85
N PHE A 70 -13.42 40.56 -1.96
CA PHE A 70 -12.39 41.55 -1.66
C PHE A 70 -11.96 42.31 -2.93
N GLY A 71 -11.48 43.52 -2.73
CA GLY A 71 -10.77 44.26 -3.81
C GLY A 71 -9.43 43.61 -4.13
N ALA A 72 -8.86 43.94 -5.30
CA ALA A 72 -7.64 43.29 -5.80
C ALA A 72 -6.45 43.35 -4.81
N GLU A 73 -6.27 44.51 -4.16
CA GLU A 73 -5.20 44.70 -3.18
C GLU A 73 -5.36 43.79 -1.93
N GLN A 74 -6.58 43.64 -1.44
CA GLN A 74 -6.87 42.76 -0.29
C GLN A 74 -6.78 41.28 -0.66
N GLN A 75 -7.22 40.88 -1.88
CA GLN A 75 -7.01 39.53 -2.38
C GLN A 75 -5.52 39.20 -2.42
N HIS A 76 -4.70 40.10 -3.01
CA HIS A 76 -3.26 39.94 -3.08
C HIS A 76 -2.64 39.79 -1.69
N HIS A 77 -3.00 40.66 -0.75
CA HIS A 77 -2.48 40.63 0.62
C HIS A 77 -2.76 39.28 1.32
N VAL A 78 -4.00 38.79 1.25
CA VAL A 78 -4.39 37.50 1.85
C VAL A 78 -3.66 36.35 1.18
N LEU A 79 -3.60 36.31 -0.15
CA LEU A 79 -2.95 35.23 -0.89
C LEU A 79 -1.44 35.24 -0.69
N ASN A 80 -0.81 36.42 -0.68
CA ASN A 80 0.63 36.55 -0.42
C ASN A 80 0.99 36.07 0.99
N ALA A 81 0.16 36.37 2.01
CA ALA A 81 0.37 35.89 3.36
C ALA A 81 0.34 34.34 3.45
N ILE A 82 -0.55 33.68 2.70
CA ILE A 82 -0.63 32.21 2.65
C ILE A 82 0.53 31.63 1.81
N PHE A 83 0.80 32.18 0.65
CA PHE A 83 1.80 31.66 -0.29
C PHE A 83 3.23 31.84 0.23
N SER A 84 3.49 32.87 1.02
CA SER A 84 4.79 33.03 1.71
C SER A 84 5.10 31.94 2.75
N LEU A 85 4.11 31.13 3.13
CA LEU A 85 4.33 29.93 3.93
C LEU A 85 4.83 28.73 3.10
N GLY A 86 4.85 28.83 1.78
CA GLY A 86 5.47 27.88 0.85
C GLY A 86 4.69 26.58 0.62
N PRO A 87 3.38 26.61 0.30
CA PRO A 87 2.69 25.39 -0.13
C PRO A 87 3.34 24.84 -1.41
N PRO A 88 3.46 23.50 -1.58
CA PRO A 88 4.19 22.93 -2.71
C PRO A 88 3.50 23.15 -4.06
N ALA A 89 2.19 23.35 -4.08
CA ALA A 89 1.40 23.74 -5.24
C ALA A 89 -0.01 24.18 -4.84
N VAL A 90 -0.65 24.98 -5.69
CA VAL A 90 -2.06 25.35 -5.59
C VAL A 90 -2.80 24.81 -6.81
N ILE A 91 -3.89 24.07 -6.61
CA ILE A 91 -4.72 23.53 -7.70
C ILE A 91 -6.08 24.21 -7.67
N ILE A 92 -6.43 24.84 -8.79
CA ILE A 92 -7.73 25.49 -8.99
C ILE A 92 -8.65 24.53 -9.75
N THR A 93 -9.85 24.29 -9.22
CA THR A 93 -10.80 23.33 -9.79
C THR A 93 -11.76 23.98 -10.80
N ARG A 94 -12.50 23.13 -11.57
CA ARG A 94 -13.59 23.54 -12.48
C ARG A 94 -13.16 24.48 -13.63
N ASP A 95 -11.92 24.33 -14.11
CA ASP A 95 -11.32 25.21 -15.13
C ASP A 95 -11.50 26.72 -14.83
N MET A 96 -11.61 27.08 -13.53
CA MET A 96 -11.70 28.49 -13.14
C MET A 96 -10.39 29.21 -13.47
N ARG A 97 -10.51 30.42 -14.01
CA ARG A 97 -9.34 31.22 -14.35
C ARG A 97 -8.72 31.85 -13.11
N PRO A 98 -7.40 31.69 -12.89
CA PRO A 98 -6.71 32.42 -11.82
C PRO A 98 -6.92 33.93 -11.95
N SER A 99 -7.18 34.59 -10.81
CA SER A 99 -7.27 36.05 -10.77
C SER A 99 -5.87 36.68 -10.87
N ASN A 100 -5.77 37.92 -11.38
CA ASN A 100 -4.48 38.61 -11.43
C ASN A 100 -3.82 38.76 -10.07
N PRO A 101 -4.53 39.11 -8.96
CA PRO A 101 -3.92 39.13 -7.61
C PRO A 101 -3.32 37.76 -7.19
N LEU A 102 -3.97 36.65 -7.57
CA LEU A 102 -3.47 35.31 -7.27
C LEU A 102 -2.17 35.02 -8.04
N LEU A 103 -2.12 35.34 -9.32
CA LEU A 103 -0.91 35.12 -10.12
C LEU A 103 0.26 35.99 -9.65
N ILE A 104 0.02 37.26 -9.29
CA ILE A 104 1.06 38.12 -8.73
C ILE A 104 1.60 37.55 -7.41
N ALA A 105 0.73 37.14 -6.50
CA ALA A 105 1.15 36.53 -5.24
C ALA A 105 1.93 35.22 -5.46
N ALA A 106 1.52 34.41 -6.45
CA ALA A 106 2.20 33.18 -6.80
C ALA A 106 3.61 33.43 -7.38
N GLU A 107 3.75 34.48 -8.22
CA GLU A 107 5.05 34.90 -8.78
C GLU A 107 5.99 35.43 -7.68
N GLU A 108 5.47 36.22 -6.73
CA GLU A 108 6.26 36.81 -5.63
C GLU A 108 6.74 35.73 -4.63
N CYS A 109 5.98 34.63 -4.46
CA CYS A 109 6.27 33.58 -3.49
C CYS A 109 6.78 32.26 -4.13
N ASP A 110 7.00 32.23 -5.44
CA ASP A 110 7.44 31.05 -6.20
C ASP A 110 6.53 29.82 -6.01
N VAL A 111 5.20 30.02 -5.93
CA VAL A 111 4.23 28.94 -5.72
C VAL A 111 3.61 28.48 -7.03
N PRO A 112 3.74 27.19 -7.42
CA PRO A 112 3.13 26.64 -8.63
C PRO A 112 1.60 26.75 -8.64
N ILE A 113 1.02 27.19 -9.77
CA ILE A 113 -0.43 27.26 -9.97
C ILE A 113 -0.84 26.28 -11.07
N LEU A 114 -1.71 25.36 -10.71
CA LEU A 114 -2.26 24.32 -11.57
C LEU A 114 -3.78 24.47 -11.67
N VAL A 115 -4.36 23.96 -12.76
CA VAL A 115 -5.82 23.99 -13.00
C VAL A 115 -6.31 22.63 -13.46
N THR A 116 -7.51 22.24 -13.02
CA THR A 116 -8.22 21.05 -13.48
C THR A 116 -9.68 21.35 -13.78
N SER A 117 -10.28 20.59 -14.71
CA SER A 117 -11.72 20.62 -14.98
C SER A 117 -12.55 19.90 -13.93
N GLU A 118 -11.92 19.04 -13.10
CA GLU A 118 -12.60 18.28 -12.06
C GLU A 118 -13.23 19.20 -11.00
N THR A 119 -14.26 18.68 -10.33
CA THR A 119 -14.80 19.32 -9.13
C THR A 119 -13.83 19.16 -7.96
N THR A 120 -13.96 20.01 -6.94
CA THR A 120 -13.11 19.94 -5.75
C THR A 120 -13.18 18.55 -5.07
N SER A 121 -14.37 17.94 -5.03
CA SER A 121 -14.56 16.63 -4.40
C SER A 121 -13.90 15.51 -5.22
N GLU A 122 -14.06 15.52 -6.53
CA GLU A 122 -13.41 14.54 -7.43
C GLU A 122 -11.89 14.64 -7.34
N LEU A 123 -11.34 15.85 -7.49
CA LEU A 123 -9.91 16.08 -7.35
C LEU A 123 -9.38 15.63 -5.97
N SER A 124 -10.09 15.98 -4.89
CA SER A 124 -9.65 15.61 -3.53
C SER A 124 -9.56 14.10 -3.37
N VAL A 125 -10.57 13.35 -3.84
CA VAL A 125 -10.56 11.88 -3.78
C VAL A 125 -9.42 11.29 -4.61
N ASN A 126 -9.25 11.77 -5.85
CA ASN A 126 -8.22 11.27 -6.77
C ASN A 126 -6.80 11.59 -6.25
N LEU A 127 -6.58 12.82 -5.80
CA LEU A 127 -5.28 13.28 -5.30
C LEU A 127 -4.89 12.54 -4.01
N ILE A 128 -5.76 12.47 -3.02
CA ILE A 128 -5.52 11.74 -1.75
C ILE A 128 -5.26 10.26 -2.05
N SER A 129 -6.06 9.64 -2.91
CA SER A 129 -5.89 8.22 -3.29
C SER A 129 -4.54 7.97 -3.95
N TYR A 130 -4.15 8.82 -4.89
CA TYR A 130 -2.85 8.74 -5.56
C TYR A 130 -1.70 8.93 -4.57
N LEU A 131 -1.73 10.00 -3.76
CA LEU A 131 -0.67 10.31 -2.80
C LEU A 131 -0.54 9.22 -1.73
N ASN A 132 -1.65 8.71 -1.18
CA ASN A 132 -1.61 7.58 -0.25
C ASN A 132 -0.94 6.34 -0.85
N ASN A 133 -1.12 6.09 -2.14
CA ASN A 133 -0.49 4.96 -2.82
C ASN A 133 1.02 5.18 -3.02
N VAL A 134 1.43 6.36 -3.51
CA VAL A 134 2.83 6.62 -3.87
C VAL A 134 3.71 6.96 -2.68
N LEU A 135 3.13 7.55 -1.63
CA LEU A 135 3.81 7.88 -0.36
C LEU A 135 3.71 6.75 0.67
N ALA A 136 2.99 5.66 0.36
CA ALA A 136 2.83 4.54 1.28
C ALA A 136 4.18 4.00 1.76
N PRO A 137 4.34 3.77 3.07
CA PRO A 137 5.48 3.03 3.60
C PRO A 137 5.64 1.69 2.88
N ARG A 138 6.86 1.36 2.46
CA ARG A 138 7.16 0.15 1.70
C ARG A 138 8.46 -0.48 2.14
N ILE A 139 8.50 -1.80 2.04
CA ILE A 139 9.70 -2.61 2.24
C ILE A 139 9.77 -3.68 1.14
N THR A 140 10.96 -4.18 0.87
CA THR A 140 11.14 -5.37 0.04
C THR A 140 11.51 -6.53 0.95
N ARG A 141 10.84 -7.68 0.77
CA ARG A 141 11.11 -8.91 1.51
C ARG A 141 11.40 -10.06 0.55
N HIS A 142 12.36 -10.90 0.95
CA HIS A 142 12.61 -12.14 0.21
C HIS A 142 11.47 -13.12 0.45
N GLY A 143 10.88 -13.63 -0.63
CA GLY A 143 9.75 -14.56 -0.55
C GLY A 143 9.00 -14.67 -1.86
N VAL A 144 7.89 -15.38 -1.80
CA VAL A 144 6.98 -15.59 -2.94
C VAL A 144 5.59 -15.15 -2.56
N LEU A 145 4.95 -14.35 -3.39
CA LEU A 145 3.55 -13.95 -3.19
C LEU A 145 2.66 -14.62 -4.24
N VAL A 146 1.71 -15.40 -3.77
CA VAL A 146 0.72 -16.11 -4.60
C VAL A 146 -0.69 -15.82 -4.09
N GLU A 147 -1.63 -15.57 -4.99
CA GLU A 147 -3.04 -15.57 -4.65
C GLU A 147 -3.59 -16.99 -4.73
N VAL A 148 -4.13 -17.46 -3.59
CA VAL A 148 -4.68 -18.82 -3.43
C VAL A 148 -6.14 -18.70 -3.00
N TYR A 149 -7.08 -19.06 -3.88
CA TYR A 149 -8.54 -18.93 -3.66
C TYR A 149 -8.99 -17.54 -3.20
N GLY A 150 -8.32 -16.47 -3.69
CA GLY A 150 -8.62 -15.10 -3.32
C GLY A 150 -7.96 -14.60 -2.04
N GLU A 151 -7.10 -15.41 -1.40
CA GLU A 151 -6.25 -15.03 -0.27
C GLU A 151 -4.82 -14.80 -0.75
N GLY A 152 -4.22 -13.66 -0.42
CA GLY A 152 -2.81 -13.39 -0.71
C GLY A 152 -1.91 -14.06 0.31
N CYS A 153 -1.19 -15.09 -0.12
CA CYS A 153 -0.27 -15.88 0.69
C CYS A 153 1.17 -15.44 0.42
N LEU A 154 1.80 -14.80 1.39
CA LEU A 154 3.23 -14.49 1.37
C LEU A 154 4.01 -15.70 1.91
N ILE A 155 4.69 -16.42 1.01
CA ILE A 155 5.47 -17.62 1.34
C ILE A 155 6.89 -17.18 1.67
N THR A 156 7.33 -17.45 2.88
CA THR A 156 8.67 -17.15 3.43
C THR A 156 9.40 -18.43 3.82
N GLY A 157 10.64 -18.31 4.24
CA GLY A 157 11.50 -19.40 4.68
C GLY A 157 12.87 -19.36 4.03
N ASP A 158 13.77 -20.22 4.47
CA ASP A 158 15.16 -20.27 4.03
C ASP A 158 15.33 -20.46 2.53
N SER A 159 16.48 -20.00 2.01
CA SER A 159 16.82 -20.24 0.61
C SER A 159 16.93 -21.76 0.36
N GLY A 160 16.23 -22.22 -0.71
CA GLY A 160 16.24 -23.64 -1.08
C GLY A 160 15.23 -24.53 -0.33
N VAL A 161 14.35 -23.96 0.49
CA VAL A 161 13.28 -24.71 1.14
C VAL A 161 12.16 -25.16 0.18
N GLY A 162 12.15 -24.65 -1.07
CA GLY A 162 11.17 -25.05 -2.09
C GLY A 162 10.06 -24.03 -2.35
N LYS A 163 10.25 -22.74 -2.04
CA LYS A 163 9.24 -21.69 -2.26
C LYS A 163 8.82 -21.56 -3.71
N SER A 164 9.77 -21.39 -4.63
CA SER A 164 9.49 -21.18 -6.06
C SER A 164 8.91 -22.43 -6.71
N GLU A 165 9.37 -23.62 -6.33
CA GLU A 165 8.81 -24.90 -6.80
C GLU A 165 7.35 -25.05 -6.35
N THR A 166 7.04 -24.70 -5.10
CA THR A 166 5.68 -24.71 -4.56
C THR A 166 4.78 -23.70 -5.28
N ALA A 167 5.32 -22.50 -5.60
CA ALA A 167 4.58 -21.50 -6.37
C ALA A 167 4.19 -22.01 -7.76
N ILE A 168 5.10 -22.70 -8.46
CA ILE A 168 4.80 -23.29 -9.78
C ILE A 168 3.72 -24.36 -9.67
N GLU A 169 3.77 -25.18 -8.63
CA GLU A 169 2.73 -26.18 -8.42
C GLU A 169 1.36 -25.52 -8.16
N LEU A 170 1.32 -24.45 -7.35
CA LEU A 170 0.11 -23.65 -7.13
C LEU A 170 -0.40 -23.03 -8.44
N ILE A 171 0.48 -22.47 -9.28
CA ILE A 171 0.11 -21.95 -10.61
C ILE A 171 -0.53 -23.03 -11.49
N LYS A 172 0.06 -24.22 -11.55
CA LYS A 172 -0.49 -25.37 -12.29
C LYS A 172 -1.86 -25.80 -11.78
N ARG A 173 -2.17 -25.55 -10.53
CA ARG A 173 -3.46 -25.82 -9.90
C ARG A 173 -4.48 -24.69 -10.09
N GLY A 174 -4.12 -23.61 -10.81
CA GLY A 174 -5.00 -22.51 -11.19
C GLY A 174 -4.90 -21.27 -10.30
N HIS A 175 -3.92 -21.20 -9.41
CA HIS A 175 -3.63 -20.01 -8.59
C HIS A 175 -2.77 -19.01 -9.36
N ARG A 176 -2.63 -17.79 -8.85
CA ARG A 176 -1.97 -16.70 -9.57
C ARG A 176 -0.72 -16.20 -8.85
N LEU A 177 0.40 -16.16 -9.57
CA LEU A 177 1.66 -15.59 -9.08
C LEU A 177 1.60 -14.06 -9.12
N VAL A 178 2.07 -13.45 -8.04
CA VAL A 178 2.29 -12.00 -7.97
C VAL A 178 3.78 -11.68 -8.06
N ALA A 179 4.59 -12.32 -7.21
CA ALA A 179 6.04 -12.12 -7.15
C ALA A 179 6.76 -13.40 -6.74
N ASP A 180 7.98 -13.58 -7.27
CA ASP A 180 8.95 -14.60 -6.83
C ASP A 180 10.26 -13.90 -6.47
N ASP A 181 10.97 -14.45 -5.49
CA ASP A 181 12.25 -13.98 -4.94
C ASP A 181 12.17 -12.67 -4.16
N ALA A 182 11.62 -11.60 -4.70
CA ALA A 182 11.46 -10.33 -4.02
C ALA A 182 10.02 -9.83 -4.09
N VAL A 183 9.43 -9.50 -2.95
CA VAL A 183 8.09 -8.92 -2.81
C VAL A 183 8.22 -7.50 -2.27
N GLU A 184 7.82 -6.52 -3.08
CA GLU A 184 7.64 -5.15 -2.59
C GLU A 184 6.30 -5.07 -1.85
N ILE A 185 6.35 -4.79 -0.55
CA ILE A 185 5.18 -4.69 0.32
C ILE A 185 4.94 -3.23 0.65
N ARG A 186 3.73 -2.75 0.43
CA ARG A 186 3.28 -1.39 0.76
C ARG A 186 2.13 -1.43 1.75
N ARG A 187 2.16 -0.52 2.73
CA ARG A 187 1.04 -0.31 3.64
C ARG A 187 0.10 0.74 3.05
N THR A 188 -0.99 0.30 2.41
CA THR A 188 -1.94 1.18 1.72
C THR A 188 -3.03 1.75 2.63
N SER A 189 -3.23 1.14 3.80
CA SER A 189 -4.13 1.66 4.84
C SER A 189 -3.68 1.19 6.22
N LYS A 190 -4.39 1.60 7.28
CA LYS A 190 -4.07 1.24 8.67
C LYS A 190 -3.86 -0.27 8.86
N ASN A 191 -4.64 -1.10 8.16
CA ASN A 191 -4.66 -2.56 8.35
C ASN A 191 -4.50 -3.32 7.00
N THR A 192 -3.95 -2.69 5.97
CA THR A 192 -3.87 -3.32 4.64
C THR A 192 -2.47 -3.23 4.08
N LEU A 193 -1.91 -4.38 3.79
CA LEU A 193 -0.66 -4.56 3.08
C LEU A 193 -0.95 -5.05 1.67
N VAL A 194 -0.27 -4.48 0.68
CA VAL A 194 -0.35 -4.91 -0.72
C VAL A 194 1.05 -5.25 -1.20
N GLY A 195 1.20 -6.46 -1.73
CA GLY A 195 2.45 -6.94 -2.30
C GLY A 195 2.44 -6.85 -3.83
N THR A 196 3.59 -6.51 -4.40
CA THR A 196 3.86 -6.44 -5.84
C THR A 196 5.23 -7.02 -6.14
N SER A 197 5.48 -7.39 -7.39
CA SER A 197 6.84 -7.70 -7.87
C SER A 197 7.56 -6.42 -8.30
N PRO A 198 8.87 -6.26 -8.01
CA PRO A 198 9.70 -5.25 -8.65
C PRO A 198 9.59 -5.33 -10.18
N GLU A 199 9.59 -4.18 -10.87
CA GLU A 199 9.34 -4.14 -12.33
C GLU A 199 10.35 -4.94 -13.15
N ASN A 200 11.61 -4.90 -12.75
CA ASN A 200 12.73 -5.54 -13.45
C ASN A 200 12.72 -7.07 -13.40
N ILE A 201 12.07 -7.68 -12.39
CA ILE A 201 11.97 -9.14 -12.24
C ILE A 201 10.53 -9.67 -12.39
N ARG A 202 9.59 -8.80 -12.75
CA ARG A 202 8.17 -9.15 -12.84
C ARG A 202 7.92 -10.32 -13.78
N HIS A 203 7.22 -11.34 -13.27
CA HIS A 203 6.85 -12.59 -13.94
C HIS A 203 8.01 -13.58 -14.13
N PHE A 204 9.21 -13.27 -13.68
CA PHE A 204 10.30 -14.23 -13.70
C PHE A 204 10.29 -15.08 -12.42
N ILE A 205 10.65 -16.36 -12.57
CA ILE A 205 10.81 -17.33 -11.48
C ILE A 205 12.17 -17.99 -11.69
N GLU A 206 12.96 -18.10 -10.61
CA GLU A 206 14.20 -18.87 -10.64
C GLU A 206 13.94 -20.32 -10.16
N LEU A 207 14.34 -21.29 -10.97
CA LEU A 207 14.25 -22.71 -10.65
C LEU A 207 15.62 -23.37 -10.70
N ARG A 208 16.03 -23.92 -9.59
CA ARG A 208 17.30 -24.65 -9.52
C ARG A 208 17.35 -25.81 -10.50
N GLY A 209 18.39 -25.87 -11.31
CA GLY A 209 18.56 -26.91 -12.35
C GLY A 209 17.87 -26.62 -13.68
N ILE A 210 16.96 -25.63 -13.75
CA ILE A 210 16.30 -25.20 -15.00
C ILE A 210 16.78 -23.79 -15.38
N GLY A 211 16.99 -22.89 -14.40
CA GLY A 211 17.33 -21.50 -14.60
C GLY A 211 16.10 -20.58 -14.48
N ILE A 212 16.18 -19.40 -15.11
CA ILE A 212 15.14 -18.38 -15.04
C ILE A 212 14.08 -18.65 -16.12
N ILE A 213 12.82 -18.72 -15.71
CA ILE A 213 11.65 -18.87 -16.58
C ILE A 213 10.74 -17.65 -16.48
N ASN A 214 9.94 -17.39 -17.53
CA ASN A 214 8.89 -16.38 -17.48
C ASN A 214 7.52 -17.06 -17.33
N ALA A 215 6.93 -16.93 -16.14
CA ALA A 215 5.67 -17.58 -15.79
C ALA A 215 4.52 -17.15 -16.71
N ARG A 216 4.45 -15.88 -17.08
CA ARG A 216 3.44 -15.37 -18.02
C ARG A 216 3.50 -16.04 -19.39
N ARG A 217 4.71 -16.30 -19.90
CA ARG A 217 4.90 -16.93 -21.22
C ARG A 217 4.59 -18.42 -21.19
N ILE A 218 4.89 -19.09 -20.07
CA ILE A 218 4.70 -20.55 -19.95
C ILE A 218 3.26 -20.89 -19.58
N PHE A 219 2.67 -20.19 -18.61
CA PHE A 219 1.35 -20.53 -18.04
C PHE A 219 0.23 -19.60 -18.49
N GLY A 220 0.54 -18.53 -19.21
CA GLY A 220 -0.44 -17.56 -19.72
C GLY A 220 -0.77 -16.43 -18.76
N MET A 221 -1.59 -15.49 -19.26
CA MET A 221 -1.98 -14.27 -18.50
C MET A 221 -2.81 -14.59 -17.24
N GLY A 222 -3.60 -15.66 -17.27
CA GLY A 222 -4.42 -16.06 -16.13
C GLY A 222 -3.63 -16.56 -14.92
N ALA A 223 -2.36 -16.93 -15.13
CA ALA A 223 -1.46 -17.45 -14.10
C ALA A 223 -0.74 -16.37 -13.29
N ILE A 224 -0.91 -15.10 -13.66
CA ILE A 224 -0.22 -13.98 -13.02
C ILE A 224 -1.19 -12.91 -12.55
N LYS A 225 -0.78 -12.15 -11.52
CA LYS A 225 -1.48 -10.97 -11.00
C LYS A 225 -0.47 -9.88 -10.73
N GLN A 226 -0.83 -8.61 -10.92
CA GLN A 226 0.12 -7.50 -10.74
C GLN A 226 0.36 -7.17 -9.26
N SER A 227 -0.68 -7.25 -8.46
CA SER A 227 -0.64 -6.96 -7.03
C SER A 227 -1.69 -7.79 -6.30
N GLU A 228 -1.43 -8.08 -5.03
CA GLU A 228 -2.39 -8.75 -4.16
C GLU A 228 -2.26 -8.21 -2.74
N LYS A 229 -3.39 -8.19 -2.02
CA LYS A 229 -3.40 -7.96 -0.58
C LYS A 229 -2.70 -9.12 0.11
N ILE A 230 -1.87 -8.85 1.11
CA ILE A 230 -1.28 -9.90 1.94
C ILE A 230 -2.27 -10.24 3.05
N ASP A 231 -2.83 -11.43 2.99
CA ASP A 231 -3.82 -11.90 3.93
C ASP A 231 -3.24 -12.84 5.00
N MET A 232 -2.15 -13.53 4.68
CA MET A 232 -1.43 -14.39 5.60
C MET A 232 0.02 -14.60 5.14
N VAL A 233 0.85 -15.00 6.07
CA VAL A 233 2.21 -15.46 5.84
C VAL A 233 2.26 -16.97 6.01
N ILE A 234 2.88 -17.66 5.05
CA ILE A 234 3.22 -19.09 5.12
C ILE A 234 4.71 -19.19 5.35
N ASN A 235 5.12 -19.53 6.57
CA ASN A 235 6.53 -19.76 6.89
C ASN A 235 6.90 -21.21 6.63
N MET A 236 7.70 -21.47 5.59
CA MET A 236 8.20 -22.80 5.25
C MET A 236 9.53 -23.05 5.94
N GLU A 237 9.62 -24.04 6.80
CA GLU A 237 10.85 -24.42 7.48
C GLU A 237 11.16 -25.91 7.33
N LEU A 238 12.44 -26.26 7.33
CA LEU A 238 12.82 -27.68 7.34
C LEU A 238 12.33 -28.33 8.63
N TRP A 239 11.82 -29.55 8.49
CA TRP A 239 11.33 -30.31 9.64
C TRP A 239 12.43 -30.48 10.71
N ASP A 240 12.13 -30.05 11.93
CA ASP A 240 12.95 -30.33 13.12
C ASP A 240 12.21 -31.31 14.04
N PRO A 241 12.78 -32.51 14.31
CA PRO A 241 12.16 -33.50 15.22
C PRO A 241 12.08 -33.02 16.67
N ASN A 242 12.87 -32.02 17.06
CA ASN A 242 12.90 -31.47 18.41
C ASN A 242 11.91 -30.32 18.62
N ARG A 243 11.29 -29.82 17.56
CA ARG A 243 10.29 -28.75 17.62
C ARG A 243 8.88 -29.32 17.70
N ALA A 244 8.10 -28.82 18.65
CA ALA A 244 6.67 -29.09 18.71
C ALA A 244 5.96 -28.20 17.66
N TYR A 245 5.24 -28.81 16.73
CA TYR A 245 4.39 -28.12 15.77
C TYR A 245 2.96 -28.13 16.24
N ASP A 246 2.28 -27.00 16.17
CA ASP A 246 0.85 -26.94 16.51
C ASP A 246 0.06 -27.92 15.63
N ARG A 247 -0.75 -28.75 16.25
CA ARG A 247 -1.59 -29.75 15.59
C ARG A 247 -3.06 -29.39 15.62
N MET A 248 -3.45 -28.51 16.52
CA MET A 248 -4.86 -28.17 16.73
C MET A 248 -5.24 -26.86 16.06
N GLY A 249 -4.30 -25.96 15.85
CA GLY A 249 -4.57 -24.64 15.25
C GLY A 249 -5.38 -23.71 16.16
N LEU A 250 -5.25 -23.91 17.49
CA LEU A 250 -5.92 -23.07 18.50
C LEU A 250 -5.21 -21.74 18.65
N ASP A 251 -3.89 -21.76 18.75
CA ASP A 251 -3.10 -20.56 18.86
C ASP A 251 -3.05 -19.82 17.52
N SER A 252 -3.04 -18.51 17.59
CA SER A 252 -2.89 -17.67 16.41
C SER A 252 -1.52 -17.01 16.45
N GLU A 253 -0.66 -17.42 15.51
CA GLU A 253 0.65 -16.78 15.29
C GLU A 253 0.51 -15.57 14.38
N TYR A 254 1.21 -14.48 14.69
CA TYR A 254 1.24 -13.25 13.91
C TYR A 254 2.67 -12.76 13.72
N THR A 255 2.92 -12.13 12.57
CA THR A 255 4.14 -11.37 12.33
C THR A 255 3.79 -9.93 11.99
N GLU A 256 4.65 -8.99 12.39
CA GLU A 256 4.43 -7.58 12.12
C GLU A 256 5.14 -7.17 10.84
N ILE A 257 4.40 -6.59 9.90
CA ILE A 257 4.92 -6.02 8.66
C ILE A 257 4.45 -4.57 8.57
N LEU A 258 5.37 -3.62 8.57
CA LEU A 258 5.08 -2.17 8.51
C LEU A 258 4.03 -1.73 9.56
N GLY A 259 4.07 -2.30 10.78
CA GLY A 259 3.12 -2.00 11.84
C GLY A 259 1.72 -2.60 11.65
N VAL A 260 1.59 -3.63 10.79
CA VAL A 260 0.37 -4.42 10.61
C VAL A 260 0.63 -5.85 11.00
N ASP A 261 -0.17 -6.37 11.93
CA ASP A 261 -0.10 -7.78 12.33
C ASP A 261 -0.76 -8.66 11.26
N VAL A 262 0.01 -9.61 10.72
CA VAL A 262 -0.43 -10.56 9.68
C VAL A 262 -0.40 -11.97 10.25
N PRO A 263 -1.47 -12.77 10.11
CA PRO A 263 -1.47 -14.15 10.60
C PRO A 263 -0.41 -14.99 9.90
N VAL A 264 0.27 -15.85 10.66
CA VAL A 264 1.32 -16.75 10.19
C VAL A 264 0.85 -18.19 10.33
N THR A 265 1.23 -19.02 9.38
CA THR A 265 1.14 -20.49 9.50
C THR A 265 2.49 -21.09 9.18
N THR A 266 3.11 -21.72 10.15
CA THR A 266 4.40 -22.40 9.97
C THR A 266 4.18 -23.82 9.46
N ILE A 267 4.72 -24.10 8.26
CA ILE A 267 4.60 -25.40 7.57
C ILE A 267 5.96 -26.11 7.58
N PRO A 268 6.11 -27.23 8.32
CA PRO A 268 7.32 -28.03 8.27
C PRO A 268 7.43 -28.80 6.94
N VAL A 269 8.55 -28.61 6.25
CA VAL A 269 8.86 -29.21 4.96
C VAL A 269 9.55 -30.56 5.15
N ARG A 270 8.99 -31.62 4.56
CA ARG A 270 9.56 -32.96 4.50
C ARG A 270 9.47 -33.54 3.10
N PRO A 271 10.40 -34.42 2.67
CA PRO A 271 10.26 -35.16 1.43
C PRO A 271 8.92 -35.92 1.36
N GLY A 272 8.26 -35.86 0.21
CA GLY A 272 6.98 -36.55 -0.02
C GLY A 272 5.73 -35.79 0.49
N ARG A 273 5.86 -34.62 1.08
CA ARG A 273 4.73 -33.78 1.52
C ARG A 273 4.25 -32.89 0.38
N ASN A 274 2.96 -32.90 0.10
CA ASN A 274 2.38 -32.00 -0.91
C ASN A 274 2.13 -30.62 -0.29
N LEU A 275 3.10 -29.70 -0.47
CA LEU A 275 3.08 -28.38 0.11
C LEU A 275 2.00 -27.50 -0.49
N SER A 276 1.77 -27.58 -1.80
CA SER A 276 0.74 -26.78 -2.47
C SER A 276 -0.65 -27.09 -1.94
N MET A 277 -0.98 -28.37 -1.74
CA MET A 277 -2.26 -28.77 -1.14
C MET A 277 -2.40 -28.25 0.30
N ILE A 278 -1.33 -28.27 1.09
CA ILE A 278 -1.35 -27.77 2.47
C ILE A 278 -1.59 -26.27 2.49
N ILE A 279 -0.95 -25.52 1.58
CA ILE A 279 -1.16 -24.07 1.45
C ILE A 279 -2.58 -23.75 1.00
N GLU A 280 -3.14 -24.52 0.06
CA GLU A 280 -4.54 -24.35 -0.35
C GLU A 280 -5.49 -24.50 0.85
N VAL A 281 -5.30 -25.53 1.66
CA VAL A 281 -6.11 -25.74 2.87
C VAL A 281 -5.88 -24.64 3.91
N ALA A 282 -4.62 -24.20 4.10
CA ALA A 282 -4.30 -23.10 5.01
C ALA A 282 -4.99 -21.80 4.61
N ALA A 283 -4.98 -21.46 3.30
CA ALA A 283 -5.66 -20.28 2.78
C ALA A 283 -7.18 -20.34 2.99
N MET A 284 -7.80 -21.50 2.69
CA MET A 284 -9.23 -21.69 2.93
C MET A 284 -9.58 -21.59 4.43
N ASN A 285 -8.76 -22.19 5.30
CA ASN A 285 -8.97 -22.15 6.75
C ASN A 285 -8.80 -20.71 7.30
N ASN A 286 -7.80 -19.95 6.82
CA ASN A 286 -7.62 -18.55 7.16
C ASN A 286 -8.86 -17.72 6.81
N ARG A 287 -9.44 -17.97 5.64
CA ARG A 287 -10.69 -17.32 5.19
C ARG A 287 -11.87 -17.67 6.11
N GLN A 288 -11.99 -18.94 6.53
CA GLN A 288 -13.03 -19.35 7.47
C GLN A 288 -12.87 -18.66 8.83
N LYS A 289 -11.63 -18.60 9.35
CA LYS A 289 -11.34 -17.88 10.60
C LYS A 289 -11.72 -16.38 10.49
N LYS A 290 -11.42 -15.71 9.37
CA LYS A 290 -11.84 -14.34 9.12
C LYS A 290 -13.37 -14.15 9.11
N MET A 291 -14.12 -15.19 8.73
CA MET A 291 -15.58 -15.19 8.74
C MET A 291 -16.17 -15.57 10.10
N GLY A 292 -15.32 -15.78 11.12
CA GLY A 292 -15.74 -16.11 12.49
C GLY A 292 -15.87 -17.61 12.78
N TYR A 293 -15.49 -18.49 11.84
CA TYR A 293 -15.53 -19.92 12.03
C TYR A 293 -14.15 -20.49 12.40
N ASN A 294 -14.07 -21.26 13.48
CA ASN A 294 -12.86 -21.96 13.90
C ASN A 294 -13.16 -23.45 14.17
N ALA A 295 -12.70 -24.32 13.27
CA ALA A 295 -12.94 -25.75 13.35
C ALA A 295 -12.34 -26.41 14.62
N ALA A 296 -11.24 -25.88 15.14
CA ALA A 296 -10.64 -26.40 16.36
C ALA A 296 -11.51 -26.10 17.59
N MET A 297 -12.11 -24.92 17.64
CA MET A 297 -13.05 -24.55 18.70
C MET A 297 -14.30 -25.42 18.64
N GLU A 298 -14.89 -25.59 17.46
CA GLU A 298 -16.04 -26.47 17.27
C GLU A 298 -15.76 -27.92 17.70
N LEU A 299 -14.57 -28.44 17.37
CA LEU A 299 -14.17 -29.77 17.78
C LEU A 299 -14.12 -29.91 19.31
N LEU A 300 -13.56 -28.91 19.99
CA LEU A 300 -13.47 -28.92 21.45
C LEU A 300 -14.84 -28.84 22.13
N GLU A 301 -15.72 -27.99 21.63
CA GLU A 301 -17.12 -27.91 22.06
C GLU A 301 -17.83 -29.25 21.91
N ASN A 302 -17.67 -29.92 20.75
CA ASN A 302 -18.28 -31.23 20.49
C ASN A 302 -17.71 -32.34 21.41
N LEU A 303 -16.50 -32.16 21.93
CA LEU A 303 -15.88 -33.06 22.91
C LEU A 303 -16.27 -32.71 24.36
N GLY A 304 -17.09 -31.68 24.57
CA GLY A 304 -17.50 -31.22 25.90
C GLY A 304 -16.36 -30.52 26.67
N MET A 305 -15.35 -30.02 25.93
CA MET A 305 -14.22 -29.28 26.50
C MET A 305 -14.50 -27.80 26.28
N SER A 306 -14.77 -27.06 27.37
CA SER A 306 -14.85 -25.59 27.28
C SER A 306 -13.43 -25.02 27.15
N VAL A 307 -13.15 -24.32 26.08
CA VAL A 307 -11.95 -23.47 25.99
C VAL A 307 -12.37 -22.10 26.47
N GLU A 308 -11.86 -21.67 27.59
CA GLU A 308 -11.95 -20.25 27.97
C GLU A 308 -11.14 -19.47 26.95
N GLU A 309 -11.71 -18.40 26.39
CA GLU A 309 -11.05 -17.56 25.38
C GLU A 309 -9.68 -17.00 25.86
N GLU A 310 -9.47 -16.95 27.18
CA GLU A 310 -8.19 -16.60 27.83
C GLU A 310 -7.04 -17.57 27.53
N HIS A 311 -7.29 -18.77 27.03
CA HIS A 311 -6.26 -19.77 26.69
C HIS A 311 -5.80 -19.71 25.22
N VAL A 312 -6.47 -18.92 24.35
CA VAL A 312 -6.04 -18.69 22.96
C VAL A 312 -4.98 -17.60 22.95
N GLN A 313 -3.72 -17.98 22.82
CA GLN A 313 -2.63 -17.01 22.79
C GLN A 313 -2.42 -16.43 21.39
N ASN A 314 -2.32 -15.11 21.32
CA ASN A 314 -1.81 -14.40 20.14
C ASN A 314 -0.29 -14.31 20.27
N ILE A 315 0.44 -15.12 19.53
CA ILE A 315 1.90 -15.23 19.62
C ILE A 315 2.53 -14.44 18.48
N LYS A 316 3.38 -13.46 18.80
CA LYS A 316 4.21 -12.80 17.78
C LYS A 316 5.42 -13.70 17.47
N VAL A 317 5.58 -14.05 16.19
CA VAL A 317 6.68 -14.89 15.70
C VAL A 317 7.47 -14.14 14.62
N ASP A 318 8.76 -14.44 14.57
CA ASP A 318 9.58 -14.07 13.40
C ASP A 318 9.31 -15.09 12.29
N ALA A 319 8.64 -14.64 11.26
CA ALA A 319 8.28 -15.46 10.10
C ALA A 319 9.38 -15.53 9.03
N GLY A 320 10.65 -15.39 9.41
CA GLY A 320 11.78 -15.45 8.48
C GLY A 320 11.79 -14.29 7.47
N LEU A 321 11.19 -13.15 7.83
CA LEU A 321 11.10 -11.99 6.96
C LEU A 321 12.39 -11.17 6.90
N GLY A 322 13.42 -11.53 7.71
CA GLY A 322 14.74 -10.86 7.76
C GLY A 322 14.66 -9.32 7.84
N GLU A 323 15.63 -8.66 8.42
CA GLU A 323 15.74 -7.19 8.37
C GLU A 323 16.02 -6.67 6.95
#